data_d02687813f13a01b27c9b5d21c2d6193
#
_entry.id   d02687813f13a01b27c9b5d21c2d6193
#
_cell.length_a   1.000
_cell.length_b   1.000
_cell.length_c   1.000
_cell.angle_alpha   90.00
_cell.angle_beta   90.00
_cell.angle_gamma   90.00
#
_symmetry.space_group_name_H-M   'P 1'
#
loop_
_entity.id
_entity.type
_entity.pdbx_description
1 polymer ?
#
loop_
_entity_poly.entity_id
_entity_poly.type
_entity_poly.pdbx_seq_one_letter_code
_entity_poly.pdbx_strand_id
1 'polypeptide(L)'
;MDLVTSLLQRGLLERALDLAISESFFNSRSPDDIKHALKAGYDINAVNSNGNNAIFGCRTLEALDFLLSHEINAHHINEQGQNALFHQKNPEILKKLIELGLDTSHTDAKGYTCIFEHYMDAEGLQELLNAGCDINHVDNRGRNILFLPLSPDVLSIAIDAGCNVNHLNHAGKGFIEEEYDDELHKIILRHIDKFERRTLHVDFCNTNSILFLYKLSEYGFKIELNKDRFVINSYISDYKDILSTLDCISDIQDVNFYNYGGDPL
;
A
#
# COMPACT_ATOMS: atom_id res chain seq x y z
N MET A 1 -8.15 -43.78 29.23
CA MET A 1 -8.28 -42.33 28.93
C MET A 1 -9.53 -41.86 29.61
N ASP A 2 -9.43 -40.88 30.51
CA ASP A 2 -10.53 -40.39 31.32
C ASP A 2 -11.60 -39.72 30.42
N LEU A 3 -12.87 -39.89 30.76
CA LEU A 3 -14.00 -39.30 30.04
C LEU A 3 -13.84 -37.77 29.83
N VAL A 4 -13.30 -37.08 30.84
CA VAL A 4 -13.03 -35.62 30.79
C VAL A 4 -11.97 -35.30 29.72
N THR A 5 -10.89 -36.08 29.64
CA THR A 5 -9.84 -35.95 28.62
C THR A 5 -10.41 -36.16 27.21
N SER A 6 -11.28 -37.17 27.05
CA SER A 6 -11.96 -37.46 25.77
C SER A 6 -12.90 -36.34 25.34
N LEU A 7 -13.68 -35.78 26.28
CA LEU A 7 -14.58 -34.64 25.99
C LEU A 7 -13.83 -33.35 25.67
N LEU A 8 -12.71 -33.10 26.40
CA LEU A 8 -11.85 -31.94 26.10
C LEU A 8 -11.19 -32.06 24.72
N GLN A 9 -10.67 -33.27 24.37
CA GLN A 9 -10.09 -33.53 23.05
C GLN A 9 -11.15 -33.37 21.94
N ARG A 10 -12.36 -33.85 22.16
CA ARG A 10 -13.48 -33.66 21.22
C ARG A 10 -13.83 -32.19 21.02
N GLY A 11 -13.95 -31.42 22.09
CA GLY A 11 -14.22 -29.98 22.02
C GLY A 11 -13.11 -29.19 21.32
N LEU A 12 -11.83 -29.58 21.50
CA LEU A 12 -10.70 -28.98 20.78
C LEU A 12 -10.74 -29.34 19.30
N LEU A 13 -11.12 -30.56 18.93
CA LEU A 13 -11.25 -31.00 17.54
C LEU A 13 -12.40 -30.26 16.84
N GLU A 14 -13.54 -30.12 17.50
CA GLU A 14 -14.70 -29.39 16.97
C GLU A 14 -14.36 -27.91 16.71
N ARG A 15 -13.64 -27.26 17.65
CA ARG A 15 -13.15 -25.87 17.46
C ARG A 15 -12.14 -25.75 16.33
N ALA A 16 -11.24 -26.70 16.20
CA ALA A 16 -10.26 -26.71 15.12
C ALA A 16 -10.92 -26.90 13.75
N LEU A 17 -11.95 -27.74 13.68
CA LEU A 17 -12.72 -27.96 12.46
C LEU A 17 -13.53 -26.70 12.09
N ASP A 18 -14.20 -26.08 13.04
CA ASP A 18 -14.94 -24.84 12.81
C ASP A 18 -14.03 -23.71 12.33
N LEU A 19 -12.86 -23.55 12.95
CA LEU A 19 -11.84 -22.59 12.51
C LEU A 19 -11.36 -22.85 11.07
N ALA A 20 -11.12 -24.12 10.72
CA ALA A 20 -10.68 -24.49 9.37
C ALA A 20 -11.77 -24.25 8.32
N ILE A 21 -13.04 -24.53 8.65
CA ILE A 21 -14.20 -24.24 7.78
C ILE A 21 -14.34 -22.72 7.61
N SER A 22 -14.26 -21.96 8.69
CA SER A 22 -14.35 -20.51 8.68
C SER A 22 -13.23 -19.89 7.80
N GLU A 23 -11.99 -20.32 7.99
CA GLU A 23 -10.86 -19.85 7.19
C GLU A 23 -11.05 -20.17 5.71
N SER A 24 -11.49 -21.41 5.39
CA SER A 24 -11.77 -21.84 4.03
C SER A 24 -12.92 -21.02 3.39
N PHE A 25 -13.97 -20.72 4.15
CA PHE A 25 -15.10 -19.92 3.67
C PHE A 25 -14.70 -18.48 3.34
N PHE A 26 -14.00 -17.80 4.25
CA PHE A 26 -13.59 -16.41 4.06
C PHE A 26 -12.40 -16.21 3.12
N ASN A 27 -11.74 -17.30 2.69
CA ASN A 27 -10.65 -17.29 1.70
C ASN A 27 -10.91 -18.32 0.59
N SER A 28 -12.15 -18.43 0.15
CA SER A 28 -12.61 -19.49 -0.74
C SER A 28 -11.85 -19.52 -2.08
N ARG A 29 -11.34 -20.70 -2.41
CA ARG A 29 -10.63 -20.99 -3.66
C ARG A 29 -11.46 -21.82 -4.64
N SER A 30 -12.54 -22.39 -4.15
CA SER A 30 -13.43 -23.25 -4.92
C SER A 30 -14.88 -23.15 -4.41
N PRO A 31 -15.87 -23.52 -5.23
CA PRO A 31 -17.26 -23.65 -4.76
C PRO A 31 -17.41 -24.66 -3.61
N ASP A 32 -16.51 -25.66 -3.52
CA ASP A 32 -16.62 -26.69 -2.48
C ASP A 32 -16.28 -26.14 -1.08
N ASP A 33 -15.34 -25.17 -0.99
CA ASP A 33 -15.05 -24.46 0.25
C ASP A 33 -16.32 -23.83 0.83
N ILE A 34 -17.09 -23.17 -0.04
CA ILE A 34 -18.34 -22.49 0.31
C ILE A 34 -19.44 -23.51 0.67
N LYS A 35 -19.59 -24.58 -0.14
CA LYS A 35 -20.57 -25.65 0.13
C LYS A 35 -20.33 -26.32 1.48
N HIS A 36 -19.06 -26.55 1.86
CA HIS A 36 -18.73 -27.12 3.16
C HIS A 36 -19.16 -26.21 4.30
N ALA A 37 -18.92 -24.91 4.18
CA ALA A 37 -19.35 -23.93 5.19
C ALA A 37 -20.88 -23.85 5.30
N LEU A 38 -21.60 -23.79 4.17
CA LEU A 38 -23.09 -23.80 4.17
C LEU A 38 -23.67 -25.07 4.78
N LYS A 39 -23.06 -26.24 4.51
CA LYS A 39 -23.45 -27.52 5.16
C LYS A 39 -23.18 -27.53 6.66
N ALA A 40 -22.14 -26.82 7.12
CA ALA A 40 -21.83 -26.65 8.53
C ALA A 40 -22.74 -25.62 9.23
N GLY A 41 -23.65 -24.95 8.48
CA GLY A 41 -24.60 -24.00 9.02
C GLY A 41 -24.17 -22.54 8.98
N TYR A 42 -23.11 -22.23 8.24
CA TYR A 42 -22.71 -20.82 8.02
C TYR A 42 -23.77 -20.10 7.17
N ASP A 43 -24.09 -18.87 7.54
CA ASP A 43 -24.86 -17.97 6.69
C ASP A 43 -23.96 -17.52 5.52
N ILE A 44 -24.51 -17.45 4.31
CA ILE A 44 -23.78 -16.96 3.11
C ILE A 44 -23.28 -15.52 3.33
N ASN A 45 -23.98 -14.73 4.13
CA ASN A 45 -23.62 -13.36 4.50
C ASN A 45 -22.92 -13.26 5.86
N ALA A 46 -22.45 -14.38 6.43
CA ALA A 46 -21.62 -14.35 7.62
C ALA A 46 -20.40 -13.44 7.41
N VAL A 47 -19.96 -12.79 8.48
CA VAL A 47 -18.76 -11.93 8.49
C VAL A 47 -17.73 -12.46 9.48
N ASN A 48 -16.46 -12.26 9.14
CA ASN A 48 -15.36 -12.59 10.03
C ASN A 48 -15.11 -11.48 11.08
N SER A 49 -14.05 -11.63 11.89
CA SER A 49 -13.68 -10.65 12.93
C SER A 49 -13.35 -9.25 12.44
N ASN A 50 -13.14 -9.05 11.15
CA ASN A 50 -12.92 -7.74 10.54
C ASN A 50 -14.18 -7.18 9.87
N GLY A 51 -15.31 -7.85 10.02
CA GLY A 51 -16.55 -7.51 9.34
C GLY A 51 -16.56 -7.87 7.85
N ASN A 52 -15.61 -8.64 7.33
CA ASN A 52 -15.56 -9.05 5.93
C ASN A 52 -16.49 -10.25 5.69
N ASN A 53 -17.35 -10.21 4.68
CA ASN A 53 -18.00 -11.39 4.17
C ASN A 53 -17.08 -12.18 3.19
N ALA A 54 -17.54 -13.34 2.68
CA ALA A 54 -16.71 -14.22 1.86
C ALA A 54 -16.24 -13.61 0.52
N ILE A 55 -16.88 -12.56 0.00
CA ILE A 55 -16.43 -11.88 -1.23
C ILE A 55 -15.05 -11.20 -1.05
N PHE A 56 -14.76 -10.68 0.14
CA PHE A 56 -13.51 -9.96 0.40
C PHE A 56 -12.27 -10.85 0.22
N GLY A 57 -12.37 -12.13 0.55
CA GLY A 57 -11.27 -13.08 0.45
C GLY A 57 -11.41 -14.13 -0.64
N CYS A 58 -12.42 -14.02 -1.50
CA CYS A 58 -12.64 -14.91 -2.63
C CYS A 58 -11.45 -14.86 -3.60
N ARG A 59 -10.95 -16.03 -4.04
CA ARG A 59 -9.68 -16.12 -4.81
C ARG A 59 -9.82 -16.61 -6.23
N THR A 60 -11.00 -17.11 -6.63
CA THR A 60 -11.27 -17.60 -7.98
C THR A 60 -12.62 -17.11 -8.48
N LEU A 61 -12.76 -17.00 -9.81
CA LEU A 61 -14.04 -16.61 -10.43
C LEU A 61 -15.13 -17.64 -10.15
N GLU A 62 -14.81 -18.94 -10.13
CA GLU A 62 -15.77 -20.00 -9.86
C GLU A 62 -16.36 -19.88 -8.44
N ALA A 63 -15.50 -19.54 -7.45
CA ALA A 63 -15.95 -19.29 -6.10
C ALA A 63 -16.81 -18.03 -6.01
N LEU A 64 -16.42 -16.94 -6.69
CA LEU A 64 -17.19 -15.71 -6.76
C LEU A 64 -18.57 -15.96 -7.40
N ASP A 65 -18.63 -16.62 -8.56
CA ASP A 65 -19.88 -16.93 -9.24
C ASP A 65 -20.79 -17.81 -8.36
N PHE A 66 -20.21 -18.75 -7.61
CA PHE A 66 -20.95 -19.55 -6.64
C PHE A 66 -21.53 -18.70 -5.49
N LEU A 67 -20.73 -17.80 -4.91
CA LEU A 67 -21.18 -16.85 -3.88
C LEU A 67 -22.35 -16.00 -4.40
N LEU A 68 -22.20 -15.42 -5.59
CA LEU A 68 -23.22 -14.58 -6.23
C LEU A 68 -24.51 -15.37 -6.53
N SER A 69 -24.42 -16.63 -6.95
CA SER A 69 -25.58 -17.49 -7.19
C SER A 69 -26.36 -17.85 -5.93
N HIS A 70 -25.75 -17.66 -4.74
CA HIS A 70 -26.35 -17.87 -3.43
C HIS A 70 -26.72 -16.56 -2.71
N GLU A 71 -26.86 -15.47 -3.47
CA GLU A 71 -27.35 -14.17 -3.00
C GLU A 71 -26.47 -13.51 -1.90
N ILE A 72 -25.15 -13.71 -1.96
CA ILE A 72 -24.24 -12.97 -1.10
C ILE A 72 -24.37 -11.47 -1.36
N ASN A 73 -24.32 -10.66 -0.32
CA ASN A 73 -24.29 -9.20 -0.47
C ASN A 73 -22.95 -8.74 -1.03
N ALA A 74 -22.89 -8.52 -2.36
CA ALA A 74 -21.69 -8.03 -3.04
C ALA A 74 -21.30 -6.60 -2.63
N HIS A 75 -22.25 -5.77 -2.23
CA HIS A 75 -22.04 -4.38 -1.80
C HIS A 75 -21.81 -4.24 -0.29
N HIS A 76 -21.41 -5.33 0.37
CA HIS A 76 -21.12 -5.31 1.80
C HIS A 76 -19.94 -4.36 2.09
N ILE A 77 -20.05 -3.62 3.21
CA ILE A 77 -19.02 -2.74 3.74
C ILE A 77 -18.55 -3.32 5.08
N ASN A 78 -17.26 -3.49 5.25
CA ASN A 78 -16.65 -4.04 6.46
C ASN A 78 -16.55 -2.99 7.60
N GLU A 79 -16.01 -3.40 8.76
CA GLU A 79 -15.86 -2.52 9.92
C GLU A 79 -14.87 -1.37 9.71
N GLN A 80 -13.96 -1.47 8.73
CA GLN A 80 -13.05 -0.41 8.32
C GLN A 80 -13.68 0.59 7.34
N GLY A 81 -14.92 0.35 6.93
CA GLY A 81 -15.60 1.17 5.93
C GLY A 81 -15.20 0.82 4.50
N GLN A 82 -14.66 -0.38 4.24
CA GLN A 82 -14.15 -0.81 2.94
C GLN A 82 -15.15 -1.72 2.22
N ASN A 83 -15.24 -1.61 0.91
CA ASN A 83 -15.90 -2.59 0.06
C ASN A 83 -14.89 -3.68 -0.40
N ALA A 84 -15.36 -4.70 -1.12
CA ALA A 84 -14.52 -5.82 -1.53
C ALA A 84 -13.37 -5.44 -2.48
N LEU A 85 -13.46 -4.32 -3.22
CA LEU A 85 -12.40 -3.84 -4.12
C LEU A 85 -11.08 -3.53 -3.39
N PHE A 86 -11.14 -3.17 -2.11
CA PHE A 86 -9.95 -2.90 -1.29
C PHE A 86 -9.10 -4.15 -1.04
N HIS A 87 -9.70 -5.33 -1.09
CA HIS A 87 -9.04 -6.59 -0.70
C HIS A 87 -8.74 -7.52 -1.88
N GLN A 88 -9.34 -7.29 -3.03
CA GLN A 88 -9.15 -8.17 -4.19
C GLN A 88 -7.81 -7.92 -4.87
N LYS A 89 -7.02 -9.01 -5.01
CA LYS A 89 -5.72 -9.03 -5.69
C LYS A 89 -5.78 -9.81 -7.02
N ASN A 90 -6.89 -10.48 -7.32
CA ASN A 90 -7.11 -11.13 -8.60
C ASN A 90 -7.75 -10.13 -9.58
N PRO A 91 -7.07 -9.75 -10.67
CA PRO A 91 -7.57 -8.74 -11.61
C PRO A 91 -8.91 -9.13 -12.25
N GLU A 92 -9.13 -10.42 -12.52
CA GLU A 92 -10.39 -10.91 -13.10
C GLU A 92 -11.57 -10.77 -12.12
N ILE A 93 -11.33 -11.06 -10.84
CA ILE A 93 -12.33 -10.84 -9.79
C ILE A 93 -12.61 -9.35 -9.61
N LEU A 94 -11.54 -8.54 -9.55
CA LEU A 94 -11.62 -7.09 -9.43
C LEU A 94 -12.51 -6.52 -10.55
N LYS A 95 -12.21 -6.89 -11.78
CA LYS A 95 -13.01 -6.50 -12.96
C LYS A 95 -14.48 -6.92 -12.82
N LYS A 96 -14.74 -8.17 -12.43
CA LYS A 96 -16.10 -8.68 -12.24
C LYS A 96 -16.87 -7.89 -11.18
N LEU A 97 -16.23 -7.54 -10.05
CA LEU A 97 -16.86 -6.75 -8.99
C LEU A 97 -17.16 -5.32 -9.46
N ILE A 98 -16.28 -4.72 -10.27
CA ILE A 98 -16.53 -3.42 -10.91
C ILE A 98 -17.73 -3.51 -11.87
N GLU A 99 -17.79 -4.54 -12.71
CA GLU A 99 -18.92 -4.80 -13.63
C GLU A 99 -20.25 -5.01 -12.86
N LEU A 100 -20.21 -5.52 -11.63
CA LEU A 100 -21.35 -5.63 -10.73
C LEU A 100 -21.77 -4.30 -10.11
N GLY A 101 -21.03 -3.22 -10.40
CA GLY A 101 -21.34 -1.87 -9.95
C GLY A 101 -20.81 -1.53 -8.54
N LEU A 102 -19.76 -2.21 -8.06
CA LEU A 102 -19.10 -1.77 -6.84
C LEU A 102 -18.47 -0.39 -7.07
N ASP A 103 -18.67 0.50 -6.11
CA ASP A 103 -18.20 1.87 -6.20
C ASP A 103 -16.68 1.94 -6.01
N THR A 104 -15.96 2.31 -7.08
CA THR A 104 -14.50 2.49 -7.09
C THR A 104 -14.07 3.81 -6.43
N SER A 105 -14.98 4.76 -6.24
CA SER A 105 -14.75 6.03 -5.54
C SER A 105 -15.06 5.97 -4.05
N HIS A 106 -15.56 4.81 -3.57
CA HIS A 106 -15.85 4.59 -2.15
C HIS A 106 -14.60 4.78 -1.30
N THR A 107 -14.74 5.50 -0.17
CA THR A 107 -13.64 5.79 0.75
C THR A 107 -13.81 5.09 2.09
N ASP A 108 -12.73 4.57 2.62
CA ASP A 108 -12.67 4.03 3.98
C ASP A 108 -12.54 5.13 5.05
N ALA A 109 -12.44 4.73 6.31
CA ALA A 109 -12.29 5.64 7.45
C ALA A 109 -11.01 6.52 7.40
N LYS A 110 -10.00 6.12 6.62
CA LYS A 110 -8.76 6.90 6.39
C LYS A 110 -8.87 7.84 5.20
N GLY A 111 -9.98 7.82 4.47
CA GLY A 111 -10.15 8.52 3.21
C GLY A 111 -9.48 7.81 2.03
N TYR A 112 -9.06 6.56 2.15
CA TYR A 112 -8.52 5.78 1.06
C TYR A 112 -9.65 5.30 0.14
N THR A 113 -9.43 5.37 -1.16
CA THR A 113 -10.15 4.54 -2.12
C THR A 113 -9.41 3.21 -2.32
N CYS A 114 -10.02 2.26 -3.01
CA CYS A 114 -9.40 0.95 -3.27
C CYS A 114 -8.04 1.05 -3.98
N ILE A 115 -7.78 2.13 -4.72
CA ILE A 115 -6.50 2.36 -5.42
C ILE A 115 -5.30 2.39 -4.47
N PHE A 116 -5.50 2.84 -3.21
CA PHE A 116 -4.44 2.91 -2.19
C PHE A 116 -3.99 1.53 -1.71
N GLU A 117 -4.83 0.51 -1.82
CA GLU A 117 -4.50 -0.87 -1.43
C GLU A 117 -3.74 -1.64 -2.53
N HIS A 118 -3.65 -1.07 -3.74
CA HIS A 118 -2.92 -1.63 -4.88
C HIS A 118 -1.53 -1.03 -5.09
N TYR A 119 -0.94 -0.45 -4.06
CA TYR A 119 0.38 0.20 -4.10
C TYR A 119 1.56 -0.73 -4.46
N MET A 120 1.38 -2.06 -4.39
CA MET A 120 2.35 -3.09 -4.77
C MET A 120 1.83 -4.01 -5.89
N ASP A 121 0.67 -3.72 -6.45
CA ASP A 121 -0.05 -4.57 -7.39
C ASP A 121 -0.31 -3.79 -8.69
N ALA A 122 0.60 -3.94 -9.65
CA ALA A 122 0.55 -3.23 -10.92
C ALA A 122 -0.66 -3.63 -11.79
N GLU A 123 -1.04 -4.91 -11.80
CA GLU A 123 -2.17 -5.40 -12.58
C GLU A 123 -3.50 -4.90 -11.99
N GLY A 124 -3.66 -4.99 -10.67
CA GLY A 124 -4.84 -4.47 -9.99
C GLY A 124 -4.98 -2.95 -10.14
N LEU A 125 -3.88 -2.20 -10.02
CA LEU A 125 -3.88 -0.76 -10.28
C LEU A 125 -4.34 -0.45 -11.70
N GLN A 126 -3.84 -1.19 -12.71
CA GLN A 126 -4.21 -0.97 -14.10
C GLN A 126 -5.71 -1.24 -14.34
N GLU A 127 -6.27 -2.29 -13.75
CA GLU A 127 -7.72 -2.57 -13.86
C GLU A 127 -8.57 -1.47 -13.22
N LEU A 128 -8.15 -0.94 -12.07
CA LEU A 128 -8.85 0.18 -11.42
C LEU A 128 -8.79 1.45 -12.28
N LEU A 129 -7.64 1.75 -12.89
CA LEU A 129 -7.48 2.89 -13.80
C LEU A 129 -8.33 2.73 -15.06
N ASN A 130 -8.39 1.53 -15.64
CA ASN A 130 -9.26 1.21 -16.78
C ASN A 130 -10.75 1.38 -16.46
N ALA A 131 -11.11 1.17 -15.19
CA ALA A 131 -12.45 1.39 -14.66
C ALA A 131 -12.76 2.87 -14.36
N GLY A 132 -11.79 3.78 -14.54
CA GLY A 132 -11.95 5.21 -14.33
C GLY A 132 -11.75 5.67 -12.89
N CYS A 133 -11.04 4.87 -12.06
CA CYS A 133 -10.65 5.34 -10.73
C CYS A 133 -9.79 6.60 -10.82
N ASP A 134 -10.02 7.55 -9.91
CA ASP A 134 -9.24 8.78 -9.84
C ASP A 134 -7.87 8.52 -9.24
N ILE A 135 -6.83 8.52 -10.08
CA ILE A 135 -5.43 8.39 -9.65
C ILE A 135 -4.96 9.55 -8.76
N ASN A 136 -5.65 10.67 -8.80
CA ASN A 136 -5.34 11.88 -8.03
C ASN A 136 -6.15 12.00 -6.74
N HIS A 137 -6.94 10.96 -6.38
CA HIS A 137 -7.62 10.93 -5.09
C HIS A 137 -6.63 11.12 -3.94
N VAL A 138 -7.05 11.83 -2.89
CA VAL A 138 -6.22 12.09 -1.70
C VAL A 138 -6.89 11.55 -0.43
N ASP A 139 -6.07 11.04 0.46
CA ASP A 139 -6.50 10.56 1.77
C ASP A 139 -6.77 11.71 2.76
N ASN A 140 -7.19 11.38 3.99
CA ASN A 140 -7.44 12.36 5.06
C ASN A 140 -6.20 13.15 5.51
N ARG A 141 -5.00 12.80 5.04
CA ARG A 141 -3.74 13.54 5.25
C ARG A 141 -3.35 14.38 4.04
N GLY A 142 -4.19 14.40 3.01
CA GLY A 142 -3.92 15.08 1.74
C GLY A 142 -2.86 14.36 0.90
N ARG A 143 -2.65 13.04 1.03
CA ARG A 143 -1.67 12.28 0.27
C ARG A 143 -2.35 11.56 -0.87
N ASN A 144 -1.79 11.63 -2.07
CA ASN A 144 -2.18 10.74 -3.16
C ASN A 144 -1.40 9.40 -3.07
N ILE A 145 -1.64 8.48 -4.00
CA ILE A 145 -1.01 7.15 -3.99
C ILE A 145 0.53 7.21 -4.00
N LEU A 146 1.15 8.24 -4.57
CA LEU A 146 2.61 8.39 -4.65
C LEU A 146 3.31 8.48 -3.29
N PHE A 147 2.59 8.82 -2.22
CA PHE A 147 3.12 8.85 -0.85
C PHE A 147 3.17 7.47 -0.17
N LEU A 148 2.75 6.41 -0.85
CA LEU A 148 2.84 5.05 -0.33
C LEU A 148 4.15 4.38 -0.76
N PRO A 149 4.59 3.31 -0.08
CA PRO A 149 5.78 2.54 -0.47
C PRO A 149 5.50 1.70 -1.72
N LEU A 150 5.46 2.37 -2.88
CA LEU A 150 5.10 1.78 -4.16
C LEU A 150 6.16 0.78 -4.65
N SER A 151 5.72 -0.27 -5.37
CA SER A 151 6.64 -1.00 -6.23
C SER A 151 7.09 -0.15 -7.42
N PRO A 152 8.26 -0.42 -8.02
CA PRO A 152 8.75 0.32 -9.18
C PRO A 152 7.75 0.37 -10.33
N ASP A 153 7.07 -0.73 -10.62
CA ASP A 153 6.08 -0.82 -11.70
C ASP A 153 4.85 0.05 -11.40
N VAL A 154 4.36 0.01 -10.16
CA VAL A 154 3.21 0.83 -9.72
C VAL A 154 3.55 2.31 -9.78
N LEU A 155 4.75 2.73 -9.35
CA LEU A 155 5.19 4.12 -9.47
C LEU A 155 5.20 4.59 -10.92
N SER A 156 5.75 3.78 -11.83
CA SER A 156 5.79 4.10 -13.26
C SER A 156 4.37 4.24 -13.84
N ILE A 157 3.49 3.27 -13.56
CA ILE A 157 2.10 3.28 -14.01
C ILE A 157 1.37 4.52 -13.47
N ALA A 158 1.52 4.84 -12.18
CA ALA A 158 0.86 5.98 -11.56
C ALA A 158 1.28 7.31 -12.21
N ILE A 159 2.59 7.51 -12.45
CA ILE A 159 3.10 8.71 -13.11
C ILE A 159 2.62 8.80 -14.57
N ASP A 160 2.60 7.69 -15.29
CA ASP A 160 2.18 7.64 -16.69
C ASP A 160 0.66 7.81 -16.83
N ALA A 161 -0.12 7.37 -15.85
CA ALA A 161 -1.55 7.60 -15.75
C ALA A 161 -1.92 9.06 -15.38
N GLY A 162 -0.92 9.93 -15.15
CA GLY A 162 -1.13 11.35 -14.85
C GLY A 162 -1.37 11.65 -13.38
N CYS A 163 -0.89 10.79 -12.47
CA CYS A 163 -0.85 11.15 -11.06
C CYS A 163 -0.07 12.45 -10.86
N ASN A 164 -0.61 13.38 -10.08
CA ASN A 164 0.03 14.68 -9.85
C ASN A 164 1.29 14.50 -9.00
N VAL A 165 2.45 14.49 -9.68
CA VAL A 165 3.77 14.37 -9.06
C VAL A 165 4.16 15.61 -8.23
N ASN A 166 3.46 16.74 -8.41
CA ASN A 166 3.72 18.00 -7.71
C ASN A 166 2.77 18.20 -6.53
N HIS A 167 1.92 17.20 -6.24
CA HIS A 167 0.98 17.27 -5.15
C HIS A 167 1.68 17.38 -3.78
N LEU A 168 1.18 18.28 -2.93
CA LEU A 168 1.66 18.44 -1.56
C LEU A 168 0.62 17.92 -0.58
N ASN A 169 1.05 17.15 0.41
CA ASN A 169 0.20 16.72 1.51
C ASN A 169 -0.16 17.89 2.45
N HIS A 170 -0.98 17.65 3.47
CA HIS A 170 -1.39 18.70 4.41
C HIS A 170 -0.22 19.30 5.23
N ALA A 171 0.96 18.67 5.25
CA ALA A 171 2.18 19.21 5.84
C ALA A 171 3.01 20.06 4.85
N GLY A 172 2.53 20.25 3.61
CA GLY A 172 3.24 20.97 2.55
C GLY A 172 4.40 20.20 1.93
N LYS A 173 4.53 18.88 2.18
CA LYS A 173 5.57 18.03 1.62
C LYS A 173 5.07 17.30 0.37
N GLY A 174 5.94 17.10 -0.61
CA GLY A 174 5.71 16.23 -1.76
C GLY A 174 6.27 14.83 -1.53
N PHE A 175 5.80 13.87 -2.32
CA PHE A 175 6.22 12.48 -2.17
C PHE A 175 7.72 12.29 -2.41
N ILE A 176 8.38 13.06 -3.27
CA ILE A 176 9.84 12.95 -3.52
C ILE A 176 10.71 13.32 -2.32
N GLU A 177 10.13 13.83 -1.24
CA GLU A 177 10.80 14.12 0.03
C GLU A 177 10.79 12.91 0.98
N GLU A 178 10.07 11.85 0.61
CA GLU A 178 10.08 10.56 1.32
C GLU A 178 11.33 9.74 0.95
N GLU A 179 11.68 8.76 1.77
CA GLU A 179 12.82 7.89 1.51
C GLU A 179 12.43 6.78 0.53
N TYR A 180 13.18 6.66 -0.58
CA TYR A 180 12.99 5.64 -1.61
C TYR A 180 14.28 4.86 -1.87
N ASP A 181 14.15 3.65 -2.42
CA ASP A 181 15.27 2.87 -2.90
C ASP A 181 15.80 3.37 -4.27
N ASP A 182 16.92 2.81 -4.72
CA ASP A 182 17.59 3.21 -5.96
C ASP A 182 16.75 3.01 -7.21
N GLU A 183 15.88 2.00 -7.24
CA GLU A 183 15.04 1.75 -8.41
C GLU A 183 13.96 2.82 -8.54
N LEU A 184 13.35 3.21 -7.43
CA LEU A 184 12.36 4.29 -7.39
C LEU A 184 13.01 5.64 -7.75
N HIS A 185 14.22 5.93 -7.25
CA HIS A 185 14.98 7.12 -7.63
C HIS A 185 15.22 7.18 -9.14
N LYS A 186 15.58 6.08 -9.79
CA LYS A 186 15.77 6.02 -11.24
C LYS A 186 14.48 6.31 -12.01
N ILE A 187 13.32 5.83 -11.51
CA ILE A 187 12.05 6.10 -12.15
C ILE A 187 11.70 7.58 -12.01
N ILE A 188 11.83 8.16 -10.82
CA ILE A 188 11.61 9.60 -10.59
C ILE A 188 12.46 10.43 -11.55
N LEU A 189 13.78 10.13 -11.67
CA LEU A 189 14.67 10.85 -12.57
C LEU A 189 14.31 10.69 -14.06
N ARG A 190 13.73 9.57 -14.47
CA ARG A 190 13.21 9.38 -15.83
C ARG A 190 12.06 10.31 -16.18
N HIS A 191 11.26 10.66 -15.19
CA HIS A 191 10.09 11.52 -15.34
C HIS A 191 10.29 12.94 -14.79
N ILE A 192 11.57 13.34 -14.62
CA ILE A 192 11.93 14.58 -13.90
C ILE A 192 11.38 15.84 -14.57
N ASP A 193 11.09 15.80 -15.86
CA ASP A 193 10.48 16.88 -16.62
C ASP A 193 9.01 17.16 -16.20
N LYS A 194 8.34 16.19 -15.60
CA LYS A 194 6.99 16.34 -15.06
C LYS A 194 6.97 17.09 -13.71
N PHE A 195 8.13 17.27 -13.06
CA PHE A 195 8.23 17.87 -11.75
C PHE A 195 8.49 19.37 -11.80
N GLU A 196 7.73 20.13 -11.00
CA GLU A 196 8.01 21.54 -10.75
C GLU A 196 9.27 21.70 -9.90
N ARG A 197 10.11 22.67 -10.26
CA ARG A 197 11.34 22.99 -9.51
C ARG A 197 10.97 23.79 -8.28
N ARG A 198 11.19 23.21 -7.10
CA ARG A 198 10.87 23.79 -5.81
C ARG A 198 11.93 23.48 -4.77
N THR A 199 11.85 24.12 -3.61
CA THR A 199 12.66 23.76 -2.46
C THR A 199 12.12 22.46 -1.86
N LEU A 200 13.02 21.50 -1.63
CA LEU A 200 12.74 20.24 -0.96
C LEU A 200 13.29 20.30 0.47
N HIS A 201 12.46 20.01 1.45
CA HIS A 201 12.83 19.99 2.85
C HIS A 201 13.08 18.53 3.29
N VAL A 202 14.34 18.19 3.54
CA VAL A 202 14.75 16.81 3.83
C VAL A 202 15.12 16.67 5.30
N ASP A 203 14.44 15.79 6.01
CA ASP A 203 14.66 15.50 7.42
C ASP A 203 15.64 14.33 7.63
N PHE A 204 15.76 13.44 6.64
CA PHE A 204 16.53 12.21 6.74
C PHE A 204 17.04 11.77 5.36
N CYS A 205 18.23 11.20 5.28
CA CYS A 205 18.69 10.51 4.09
C CYS A 205 19.71 9.39 4.41
N ASN A 206 19.77 8.39 3.55
CA ASN A 206 20.86 7.41 3.45
C ASN A 206 21.82 7.80 2.32
N THR A 207 22.87 7.02 2.11
CA THR A 207 23.88 7.28 1.06
C THR A 207 23.26 7.40 -0.33
N ASN A 208 22.30 6.54 -0.65
CA ASN A 208 21.66 6.51 -1.96
C ASN A 208 20.74 7.72 -2.16
N SER A 209 20.03 8.11 -1.10
CA SER A 209 19.20 9.32 -1.10
C SER A 209 20.04 10.59 -1.30
N ILE A 210 21.28 10.66 -0.78
CA ILE A 210 22.19 11.80 -1.00
C ILE A 210 22.53 11.94 -2.47
N LEU A 211 22.92 10.85 -3.14
CA LEU A 211 23.22 10.89 -4.58
C LEU A 211 21.99 11.30 -5.41
N PHE A 212 20.80 10.85 -5.00
CA PHE A 212 19.55 11.25 -5.62
C PHE A 212 19.28 12.75 -5.43
N LEU A 213 19.43 13.28 -4.19
CA LEU A 213 19.27 14.71 -3.90
C LEU A 213 20.28 15.56 -4.68
N TYR A 214 21.53 15.11 -4.78
CA TYR A 214 22.53 15.77 -5.62
C TYR A 214 22.05 15.86 -7.07
N LYS A 215 21.58 14.77 -7.65
CA LYS A 215 21.03 14.78 -9.01
C LYS A 215 19.82 15.70 -9.15
N LEU A 216 18.92 15.73 -8.18
CA LEU A 216 17.80 16.68 -8.19
C LEU A 216 18.30 18.14 -8.19
N SER A 217 19.38 18.45 -7.46
CA SER A 217 19.99 19.80 -7.50
C SER A 217 20.54 20.16 -8.88
N GLU A 218 21.13 19.21 -9.62
CA GLU A 218 21.55 19.41 -11.02
C GLU A 218 20.35 19.73 -11.94
N TYR A 219 19.18 19.21 -11.63
CA TYR A 219 17.93 19.53 -12.34
C TYR A 219 17.25 20.82 -11.84
N GLY A 220 17.87 21.56 -10.92
CA GLY A 220 17.42 22.87 -10.46
C GLY A 220 16.47 22.86 -9.27
N PHE A 221 16.40 21.75 -8.53
CA PHE A 221 15.76 21.73 -7.23
C PHE A 221 16.64 22.39 -6.16
N LYS A 222 16.07 23.19 -5.27
CA LYS A 222 16.75 23.67 -4.08
C LYS A 222 16.58 22.64 -2.97
N ILE A 223 17.68 22.20 -2.36
CA ILE A 223 17.65 21.21 -1.27
C ILE A 223 17.93 21.94 0.04
N GLU A 224 17.01 21.87 1.00
CA GLU A 224 17.18 22.37 2.37
C GLU A 224 17.11 21.20 3.35
N LEU A 225 18.19 21.00 4.10
CA LEU A 225 18.27 19.96 5.12
C LEU A 225 17.75 20.51 6.45
N ASN A 226 16.95 19.71 7.15
CA ASN A 226 16.47 20.07 8.47
C ASN A 226 17.64 19.93 9.49
N LYS A 227 18.23 21.05 9.89
CA LYS A 227 19.42 21.11 10.75
C LYS A 227 19.25 20.38 12.09
N ASP A 228 18.04 20.33 12.62
CA ASP A 228 17.73 19.75 13.95
C ASP A 228 17.46 18.24 13.92
N ARG A 229 17.24 17.66 12.74
CA ARG A 229 16.78 16.28 12.57
C ARG A 229 17.54 15.49 11.50
N PHE A 230 18.50 16.11 10.82
CA PHE A 230 19.19 15.46 9.72
C PHE A 230 20.11 14.34 10.24
N VAL A 231 19.78 13.10 9.91
CA VAL A 231 20.54 11.90 10.26
C VAL A 231 20.98 11.19 9.00
N ILE A 232 22.29 10.98 8.84
CA ILE A 232 22.83 10.14 7.77
C ILE A 232 22.94 8.71 8.28
N ASN A 233 22.18 7.82 7.66
CA ASN A 233 22.19 6.39 7.95
C ASN A 233 23.12 5.68 6.95
N SER A 234 24.45 5.73 7.18
CA SER A 234 25.42 5.09 6.28
C SER A 234 26.50 4.33 7.05
N TYR A 235 27.13 3.36 6.38
CA TYR A 235 28.35 2.71 6.89
C TYR A 235 29.53 3.69 6.82
N ILE A 236 30.40 3.66 7.83
CA ILE A 236 31.57 4.55 7.99
C ILE A 236 32.52 4.57 6.77
N SER A 237 32.51 3.52 5.93
CA SER A 237 33.33 3.44 4.71
C SER A 237 32.97 4.49 3.65
N ASP A 238 31.73 4.96 3.61
CA ASP A 238 31.21 5.81 2.53
C ASP A 238 31.21 7.30 2.90
N TYR A 239 31.70 7.61 4.12
CA TYR A 239 31.62 8.95 4.71
C TYR A 239 32.33 10.03 3.89
N LYS A 240 33.49 9.73 3.29
CA LYS A 240 34.25 10.72 2.49
C LYS A 240 33.55 11.08 1.19
N ASP A 241 32.92 10.10 0.57
CA ASP A 241 32.16 10.31 -0.67
C ASP A 241 30.85 11.09 -0.39
N ILE A 242 30.24 10.83 0.78
CA ILE A 242 29.08 11.57 1.25
C ILE A 242 29.43 13.04 1.49
N LEU A 243 30.51 13.34 2.21
CA LEU A 243 30.91 14.73 2.48
C LEU A 243 31.24 15.47 1.19
N SER A 244 31.97 14.84 0.25
CA SER A 244 32.30 15.48 -1.03
C SER A 244 31.04 15.77 -1.86
N THR A 245 30.02 14.94 -1.75
CA THR A 245 28.71 15.13 -2.42
C THR A 245 27.88 16.22 -1.74
N LEU A 246 27.90 16.26 -0.41
CA LEU A 246 27.20 17.29 0.38
C LEU A 246 27.83 18.67 0.19
N ASP A 247 29.16 18.78 0.06
CA ASP A 247 29.85 20.04 -0.25
C ASP A 247 29.41 20.67 -1.59
N CYS A 248 28.87 19.85 -2.50
CA CYS A 248 28.33 20.31 -3.78
C CYS A 248 26.89 20.82 -3.67
N ILE A 249 26.16 20.49 -2.58
CA ILE A 249 24.81 21.00 -2.30
C ILE A 249 25.00 22.31 -1.55
N SER A 250 24.82 23.44 -2.24
CA SER A 250 25.02 24.78 -1.65
C SER A 250 24.11 24.98 -0.42
N ASP A 251 24.69 25.37 0.70
CA ASP A 251 24.10 25.77 2.00
C ASP A 251 24.21 24.76 3.16
N ILE A 252 25.06 23.74 3.11
CA ILE A 252 25.27 22.78 4.22
C ILE A 252 26.31 23.25 5.26
N GLN A 253 26.55 24.53 5.44
CA GLN A 253 27.64 25.02 6.31
C GLN A 253 27.52 24.72 7.81
N ASP A 254 26.38 24.22 8.32
CA ASP A 254 26.14 24.03 9.76
C ASP A 254 25.38 22.74 10.12
N VAL A 255 25.54 21.64 9.38
CA VAL A 255 24.89 20.35 9.70
C VAL A 255 25.78 19.54 10.65
N ASN A 256 25.26 19.18 11.83
CA ASN A 256 25.92 18.26 12.73
C ASN A 256 25.64 16.81 12.28
N PHE A 257 26.68 16.06 12.06
CA PHE A 257 26.60 14.65 11.68
C PHE A 257 26.71 13.77 12.92
N TYR A 258 25.85 12.76 13.00
CA TYR A 258 25.85 11.77 14.08
C TYR A 258 25.93 10.36 13.51
N ASN A 259 26.67 9.47 14.17
CA ASN A 259 26.65 8.05 13.84
C ASN A 259 25.38 7.36 14.39
N TYR A 260 25.22 6.08 14.08
CA TYR A 260 24.07 5.27 14.52
C TYR A 260 23.92 5.17 16.05
N GLY A 261 24.92 5.53 16.82
CA GLY A 261 24.94 5.56 18.29
C GLY A 261 24.62 6.94 18.88
N GLY A 262 24.41 7.97 18.03
CA GLY A 262 24.18 9.34 18.48
C GLY A 262 25.44 10.12 18.82
N ASP A 263 26.63 9.61 18.47
CA ASP A 263 27.89 10.32 18.66
C ASP A 263 28.17 11.25 17.48
N PRO A 264 28.68 12.47 17.70
CA PRO A 264 29.09 13.38 16.62
C PRO A 264 30.20 12.74 15.78
N LEU A 265 30.11 12.89 14.46
CA LEU A 265 31.13 12.45 13.51
C LEU A 265 32.23 13.50 13.31
#